data_3cf6ad1116b46dd579178aa85d04ab44
#
_entry.id   3cf6ad1116b46dd579178aa85d04ab44
#
_cell.length_a   1.000
_cell.length_b   1.000
_cell.length_c   1.000
_cell.angle_alpha   90.00
_cell.angle_beta   90.00
_cell.angle_gamma   90.00
#
_symmetry.space_group_name_H-M   'P 1'
#
loop_
_entity.id
_entity.type
_entity.pdbx_description
1 polymer ?
#
loop_
_entity_poly.entity_id
_entity_poly.type
_entity_poly.pdbx_seq_one_letter_code
_entity_poly.pdbx_strand_id
1 'polypeptide(L)'
;MNALTAALKEELNVDMVTVFGLSIPESVVVSWGIMAFLVIGSILLTRNLRVDHITKRQAILETVVTTINDFFVGLLGESGKRYVPYLMSVALYIGCSNLIGVFGIKPPTRDLNVTAALALMSICLIEYAGIHARGGVGFLKSLAAPTPIMAPMNVLEVAIRPTSLCMRLFGNVLGAFVIMELIKLVVPVFVPAIFSLYFDLFDGLIQTYVFVFLTSLFMKETMGDEE
;
A
#
# COMPACT_ATOMS: atom_id res chain seq x y z
N MET A 1 -20.71 -22.99 -12.85
CA MET A 1 -19.25 -23.07 -12.85
C MET A 1 -18.63 -22.33 -14.04
N ASN A 2 -19.15 -22.48 -15.26
CA ASN A 2 -18.63 -21.82 -16.46
C ASN A 2 -18.77 -20.27 -16.45
N ALA A 3 -19.83 -19.71 -15.85
CA ALA A 3 -20.05 -18.26 -15.78
C ALA A 3 -19.04 -17.58 -14.82
N LEU A 4 -18.77 -18.19 -13.66
CA LEU A 4 -17.79 -17.68 -12.69
C LEU A 4 -16.36 -17.75 -13.25
N THR A 5 -16.01 -18.84 -13.96
CA THR A 5 -14.68 -18.97 -14.58
C THR A 5 -14.51 -18.00 -15.76
N ALA A 6 -15.57 -17.65 -16.47
CA ALA A 6 -15.53 -16.65 -17.52
C ALA A 6 -15.35 -15.25 -16.92
N ALA A 7 -16.12 -14.90 -15.89
CA ALA A 7 -16.00 -13.63 -15.17
C ALA A 7 -14.61 -13.47 -14.52
N LEU A 8 -14.08 -14.52 -13.89
CA LEU A 8 -12.72 -14.52 -13.34
C LEU A 8 -11.65 -14.33 -14.42
N LYS A 9 -11.80 -14.96 -15.59
CA LYS A 9 -10.85 -14.78 -16.71
C LYS A 9 -10.91 -13.36 -17.27
N GLU A 10 -12.10 -12.79 -17.40
CA GLU A 10 -12.29 -11.43 -17.88
C GLU A 10 -11.68 -10.42 -16.90
N GLU A 11 -11.85 -10.66 -15.61
CA GLU A 11 -11.34 -9.79 -14.55
C GLU A 11 -9.84 -9.90 -14.31
N LEU A 12 -9.25 -11.09 -14.48
CA LEU A 12 -7.79 -11.27 -14.42
C LEU A 12 -7.10 -10.81 -15.70
N ASN A 13 -7.86 -10.56 -16.77
CA ASN A 13 -7.33 -10.00 -17.99
C ASN A 13 -7.09 -8.50 -17.80
N VAL A 14 -5.85 -8.08 -18.04
CA VAL A 14 -5.48 -6.67 -17.90
C VAL A 14 -5.99 -5.93 -19.14
N ASP A 15 -6.99 -5.07 -18.97
CA ASP A 15 -7.48 -4.20 -20.04
C ASP A 15 -6.37 -3.26 -20.49
N MET A 16 -6.13 -3.22 -21.81
CA MET A 16 -5.10 -2.37 -22.41
C MET A 16 -5.73 -1.11 -22.99
N VAL A 17 -5.21 0.04 -22.56
CA VAL A 17 -5.60 1.35 -23.10
C VAL A 17 -4.48 1.88 -23.99
N THR A 18 -4.80 2.33 -25.19
CA THR A 18 -3.82 2.97 -26.08
C THR A 18 -3.66 4.44 -25.72
N VAL A 19 -2.53 4.78 -25.12
CA VAL A 19 -2.15 6.16 -24.81
C VAL A 19 -0.93 6.52 -25.65
N PHE A 20 -1.03 7.56 -26.47
CA PHE A 20 0.02 8.00 -27.39
C PHE A 20 0.59 6.91 -28.32
N GLY A 21 -0.24 5.94 -28.72
CA GLY A 21 0.20 4.84 -29.60
C GLY A 21 0.91 3.67 -28.89
N LEU A 22 1.02 3.71 -27.57
CA LEU A 22 1.52 2.63 -26.71
C LEU A 22 0.33 1.94 -26.02
N SER A 23 0.30 0.61 -26.04
CA SER A 23 -0.66 -0.18 -25.26
C SER A 23 -0.18 -0.25 -23.82
N ILE A 24 -0.86 0.48 -22.93
CA ILE A 24 -0.54 0.55 -21.49
C ILE A 24 -1.67 -0.10 -20.71
N PRO A 25 -1.39 -0.89 -19.64
CA PRO A 25 -2.42 -1.40 -18.75
C PRO A 25 -3.28 -0.28 -18.14
N GLU A 26 -4.59 -0.49 -18.08
CA GLU A 26 -5.53 0.47 -17.45
C GLU A 26 -5.12 0.79 -16.02
N SER A 27 -4.66 -0.19 -15.26
CA SER A 27 -4.14 -0.06 -13.89
C SER A 27 -3.04 0.99 -13.75
N VAL A 28 -2.15 1.10 -14.74
CA VAL A 28 -1.07 2.09 -14.75
C VAL A 28 -1.61 3.49 -15.01
N VAL A 29 -2.57 3.63 -15.93
CA VAL A 29 -3.20 4.93 -16.23
C VAL A 29 -3.97 5.45 -15.01
N VAL A 30 -4.72 4.58 -14.33
CA VAL A 30 -5.42 4.93 -13.09
C VAL A 30 -4.43 5.29 -11.99
N SER A 31 -3.31 4.55 -11.86
CA SER A 31 -2.23 4.88 -10.91
C SER A 31 -1.65 6.27 -11.16
N TRP A 32 -1.41 6.65 -12.44
CA TRP A 32 -0.96 8.00 -12.77
C TRP A 32 -1.99 9.06 -12.41
N GLY A 33 -3.28 8.77 -12.63
CA GLY A 33 -4.38 9.65 -12.23
C GLY A 33 -4.40 9.88 -10.72
N ILE A 34 -4.27 8.83 -9.92
CA ILE A 34 -4.21 8.93 -8.46
C ILE A 34 -2.98 9.72 -8.00
N MET A 35 -1.80 9.45 -8.57
CA MET A 35 -0.60 10.20 -8.25
C MET A 35 -0.73 11.68 -8.59
N ALA A 36 -1.26 12.01 -9.77
CA ALA A 36 -1.52 13.39 -10.17
C ALA A 36 -2.53 14.06 -9.21
N PHE A 37 -3.60 13.37 -8.84
CA PHE A 37 -4.59 13.86 -7.87
C PHE A 37 -3.96 14.15 -6.49
N LEU A 38 -3.13 13.26 -5.98
CA LEU A 38 -2.45 13.43 -4.69
C LEU A 38 -1.45 14.60 -4.74
N VAL A 39 -0.67 14.73 -5.82
CA VAL A 39 0.29 15.82 -5.98
C VAL A 39 -0.43 17.17 -6.10
N ILE A 40 -1.43 17.27 -6.97
CA ILE A 40 -2.21 18.49 -7.14
C ILE A 40 -2.94 18.84 -5.84
N GLY A 41 -3.56 17.86 -5.19
CA GLY A 41 -4.24 18.02 -3.91
C GLY A 41 -3.30 18.54 -2.82
N SER A 42 -2.11 17.96 -2.69
CA SER A 42 -1.13 18.42 -1.70
C SER A 42 -0.65 19.84 -1.99
N ILE A 43 -0.38 20.18 -3.26
CA ILE A 43 -0.01 21.56 -3.64
C ILE A 43 -1.11 22.56 -3.32
N LEU A 44 -2.38 22.22 -3.62
CA LEU A 44 -3.52 23.09 -3.33
C LEU A 44 -3.77 23.26 -1.83
N LEU A 45 -3.61 22.18 -1.04
CA LEU A 45 -3.80 22.19 0.40
C LEU A 45 -2.67 22.94 1.13
N THR A 46 -1.44 22.85 0.64
CA THR A 46 -0.27 23.51 1.25
C THR A 46 -0.07 24.94 0.73
N ARG A 47 -0.82 25.36 -0.29
CA ARG A 47 -0.76 26.71 -0.81
C ARG A 47 -1.34 27.70 0.21
N ASN A 48 -0.60 28.78 0.48
CA ASN A 48 -0.98 29.86 1.42
C ASN A 48 -1.00 29.45 2.92
N LEU A 49 -0.15 28.55 3.35
CA LEU A 49 0.09 28.33 4.78
C LEU A 49 0.69 29.61 5.40
N ARG A 50 0.15 30.04 6.55
CA ARG A 50 0.59 31.22 7.28
C ARG A 50 0.98 30.84 8.72
N VAL A 51 2.02 31.49 9.22
CA VAL A 51 2.47 31.32 10.60
C VAL A 51 1.58 32.13 11.54
N ASP A 52 1.22 33.36 11.13
CA ASP A 52 0.29 34.21 11.86
C ASP A 52 -1.13 34.06 11.28
N HIS A 53 -2.14 34.02 12.13
CA HIS A 53 -3.55 33.83 11.74
C HIS A 53 -3.83 32.50 11.03
N ILE A 54 -3.64 31.40 11.76
CA ILE A 54 -3.91 30.04 11.28
C ILE A 54 -5.38 29.91 10.88
N THR A 55 -5.61 29.52 9.62
CA THR A 55 -6.97 29.24 9.13
C THR A 55 -7.47 27.90 9.65
N LYS A 56 -8.81 27.72 9.78
CA LYS A 56 -9.39 26.43 10.19
C LYS A 56 -8.96 25.27 9.27
N ARG A 57 -8.78 25.53 7.96
CA ARG A 57 -8.28 24.52 6.99
C ARG A 57 -6.85 24.10 7.34
N GLN A 58 -5.98 25.03 7.64
CA GLN A 58 -4.59 24.76 8.01
C GLN A 58 -4.53 23.98 9.32
N ALA A 59 -5.30 24.37 10.34
CA ALA A 59 -5.34 23.65 11.61
C ALA A 59 -5.77 22.18 11.46
N ILE A 60 -6.80 21.91 10.62
CA ILE A 60 -7.24 20.53 10.34
C ILE A 60 -6.12 19.77 9.62
N LEU A 61 -5.50 20.37 8.59
CA LEU A 61 -4.43 19.71 7.83
C LEU A 61 -3.23 19.39 8.72
N GLU A 62 -2.79 20.36 9.51
CA GLU A 62 -1.69 20.17 10.48
C GLU A 62 -2.02 19.08 11.48
N THR A 63 -3.23 19.06 12.05
CA THR A 63 -3.66 18.01 12.99
C THR A 63 -3.59 16.64 12.34
N VAL A 64 -4.13 16.48 11.12
CA VAL A 64 -4.11 15.19 10.39
C VAL A 64 -2.69 14.75 10.10
N VAL A 65 -1.87 15.64 9.54
CA VAL A 65 -0.47 15.32 9.20
C VAL A 65 0.33 14.99 10.45
N THR A 66 0.19 15.76 11.53
CA THR A 66 0.89 15.53 12.80
C THR A 66 0.44 14.19 13.41
N THR A 67 -0.87 13.90 13.45
CA THR A 67 -1.37 12.62 14.00
C THR A 67 -0.81 11.42 13.26
N ILE A 68 -0.78 11.47 11.92
CA ILE A 68 -0.22 10.38 11.10
C ILE A 68 1.31 10.30 11.30
N ASN A 69 1.99 11.45 11.35
CA ASN A 69 3.43 11.50 11.61
C ASN A 69 3.78 10.88 12.96
N ASP A 70 3.06 11.27 14.03
CA ASP A 70 3.31 10.78 15.38
C ASP A 70 3.04 9.28 15.50
N PHE A 71 2.02 8.80 14.80
CA PHE A 71 1.75 7.36 14.67
C PHE A 71 2.96 6.62 14.08
N PHE A 72 3.51 7.08 12.95
CA PHE A 72 4.67 6.43 12.33
C PHE A 72 5.95 6.60 13.14
N VAL A 73 6.17 7.74 13.75
CA VAL A 73 7.31 7.96 14.65
C VAL A 73 7.22 7.04 15.87
N GLY A 74 6.03 6.84 16.42
CA GLY A 74 5.80 5.88 17.49
C GLY A 74 6.08 4.43 17.13
N LEU A 75 5.83 4.05 15.85
CA LEU A 75 6.13 2.71 15.35
C LEU A 75 7.62 2.51 15.05
N LEU A 76 8.26 3.48 14.38
CA LEU A 76 9.62 3.36 13.86
C LEU A 76 10.69 3.75 14.87
N GLY A 77 10.32 4.50 15.94
CA GLY A 77 11.28 5.12 16.82
C GLY A 77 12.01 6.32 16.18
N GLU A 78 12.97 6.89 16.92
CA GLU A 78 13.74 8.07 16.47
C GLU A 78 14.59 7.79 15.24
N SER A 79 15.18 6.58 15.14
CA SER A 79 16.03 6.15 14.03
C SER A 79 15.28 6.09 12.70
N GLY A 80 13.98 5.82 12.76
CA GLY A 80 13.12 5.69 11.59
C GLY A 80 12.45 6.98 11.10
N LYS A 81 12.57 8.10 11.81
CA LYS A 81 11.92 9.39 11.47
C LYS A 81 12.11 9.82 10.02
N ARG A 82 13.29 9.60 9.45
CA ARG A 82 13.57 10.01 8.07
C ARG A 82 12.75 9.27 7.01
N TYR A 83 12.18 8.10 7.35
CA TYR A 83 11.39 7.28 6.44
C TYR A 83 9.89 7.54 6.54
N VAL A 84 9.45 8.29 7.57
CA VAL A 84 8.04 8.61 7.78
C VAL A 84 7.38 9.30 6.59
N PRO A 85 7.98 10.30 5.91
CA PRO A 85 7.35 10.93 4.75
C PRO A 85 7.07 9.96 3.60
N TYR A 86 7.95 8.97 3.40
CA TYR A 86 7.74 7.91 2.42
C TYR A 86 6.55 7.03 2.81
N LEU A 87 6.49 6.55 4.04
CA LEU A 87 5.41 5.70 4.53
C LEU A 87 4.05 6.42 4.45
N MET A 88 4.01 7.72 4.78
CA MET A 88 2.82 8.55 4.61
C MET A 88 2.39 8.63 3.14
N SER A 89 3.34 8.82 2.23
CA SER A 89 3.05 8.89 0.79
C SER A 89 2.49 7.57 0.27
N VAL A 90 3.07 6.44 0.68
CA VAL A 90 2.60 5.10 0.32
C VAL A 90 1.23 4.82 0.93
N ALA A 91 1.00 5.20 2.20
CA ALA A 91 -0.31 5.08 2.85
C ALA A 91 -1.39 5.84 2.09
N LEU A 92 -1.13 7.09 1.71
CA LEU A 92 -2.06 7.90 0.93
C LEU A 92 -2.32 7.30 -0.45
N TYR A 93 -1.28 6.83 -1.13
CA TYR A 93 -1.42 6.20 -2.45
C TYR A 93 -2.26 4.93 -2.38
N ILE A 94 -1.94 3.99 -1.48
CA ILE A 94 -2.69 2.73 -1.33
C ILE A 94 -4.12 3.02 -0.86
N GLY A 95 -4.31 3.95 0.08
CA GLY A 95 -5.63 4.35 0.55
C GLY A 95 -6.50 4.89 -0.57
N CYS A 96 -6.00 5.83 -1.36
CA CYS A 96 -6.72 6.36 -2.53
C CYS A 96 -6.95 5.27 -3.59
N SER A 97 -5.97 4.38 -3.82
CA SER A 97 -6.09 3.29 -4.78
C SER A 97 -7.17 2.28 -4.40
N ASN A 98 -7.33 1.99 -3.11
CA ASN A 98 -8.37 1.08 -2.65
C ASN A 98 -9.75 1.76 -2.61
N LEU A 99 -9.80 3.04 -2.21
CA LEU A 99 -11.05 3.80 -2.12
C LEU A 99 -11.65 4.15 -3.49
N ILE A 100 -10.87 4.12 -4.56
CA ILE A 100 -11.36 4.48 -5.90
C ILE A 100 -12.42 3.48 -6.40
N GLY A 101 -12.43 2.24 -5.85
CA GLY A 101 -13.45 1.23 -6.10
C GLY A 101 -14.87 1.70 -5.77
N VAL A 102 -15.03 2.52 -4.72
CA VAL A 102 -16.32 3.13 -4.34
C VAL A 102 -16.93 3.95 -5.48
N PHE A 103 -16.09 4.55 -6.33
CA PHE A 103 -16.51 5.33 -7.50
C PHE A 103 -16.76 4.47 -8.74
N GLY A 104 -16.67 3.14 -8.62
CA GLY A 104 -16.85 2.21 -9.73
C GLY A 104 -15.68 2.12 -10.71
N ILE A 105 -14.52 2.68 -10.34
CA ILE A 105 -13.29 2.58 -11.12
C ILE A 105 -12.50 1.37 -10.61
N LYS A 106 -11.94 0.57 -11.52
CA LYS A 106 -11.14 -0.60 -11.15
C LYS A 106 -9.90 -0.16 -10.35
N PRO A 107 -9.73 -0.64 -9.10
CA PRO A 107 -8.58 -0.26 -8.28
C PRO A 107 -7.27 -0.76 -8.92
N PRO A 108 -6.21 0.05 -9.00
CA PRO A 108 -4.92 -0.39 -9.53
C PRO A 108 -4.29 -1.52 -8.70
N THR A 109 -4.62 -1.62 -7.42
CA THR A 109 -4.18 -2.70 -6.52
C THR A 109 -4.73 -4.07 -6.88
N ARG A 110 -5.65 -4.17 -7.84
CA ARG A 110 -6.15 -5.40 -8.44
C ARG A 110 -5.17 -6.02 -9.45
N ASP A 111 -4.26 -5.24 -9.99
CA ASP A 111 -3.19 -5.72 -10.86
C ASP A 111 -2.02 -6.24 -10.02
N LEU A 112 -1.67 -7.52 -10.23
CA LEU A 112 -0.54 -8.15 -9.55
C LEU A 112 0.78 -7.41 -9.79
N ASN A 113 0.97 -6.83 -10.98
CA ASN A 113 2.19 -6.09 -11.30
C ASN A 113 2.32 -4.81 -10.44
N VAL A 114 1.20 -4.10 -10.21
CA VAL A 114 1.18 -2.90 -9.37
C VAL A 114 1.46 -3.27 -7.91
N THR A 115 0.80 -4.31 -7.38
CA THR A 115 1.02 -4.76 -6.00
C THR A 115 2.42 -5.34 -5.80
N ALA A 116 2.96 -6.06 -6.77
CA ALA A 116 4.34 -6.54 -6.76
C ALA A 116 5.34 -5.38 -6.78
N ALA A 117 5.11 -4.36 -7.60
CA ALA A 117 5.96 -3.16 -7.64
C ALA A 117 5.97 -2.43 -6.31
N LEU A 118 4.80 -2.25 -5.67
CA LEU A 118 4.69 -1.64 -4.33
C LEU A 118 5.43 -2.45 -3.26
N ALA A 119 5.28 -3.78 -3.28
CA ALA A 119 5.96 -4.67 -2.35
C ALA A 119 7.48 -4.65 -2.55
N LEU A 120 7.95 -4.69 -3.80
CA LEU A 120 9.37 -4.59 -4.13
C LEU A 120 9.97 -3.25 -3.73
N MET A 121 9.25 -2.15 -3.95
CA MET A 121 9.69 -0.83 -3.52
C MET A 121 9.80 -0.75 -1.99
N SER A 122 8.84 -1.34 -1.27
CA SER A 122 8.84 -1.38 0.20
C SER A 122 10.00 -2.21 0.74
N ILE A 123 10.29 -3.39 0.16
CA ILE A 123 11.44 -4.19 0.62
C ILE A 123 12.76 -3.52 0.33
N CYS A 124 12.93 -2.90 -0.84
CA CYS A 124 14.14 -2.13 -1.15
C CYS A 124 14.40 -1.03 -0.10
N LEU A 125 13.33 -0.38 0.38
CA LEU A 125 13.45 0.63 1.42
C LEU A 125 13.79 0.02 2.79
N ILE A 126 13.16 -1.10 3.15
CA ILE A 126 13.42 -1.83 4.40
C ILE A 126 14.89 -2.24 4.47
N GLU A 127 15.39 -2.87 3.39
CA GLU A 127 16.77 -3.30 3.32
C GLU A 127 17.75 -2.10 3.32
N TYR A 128 17.41 -1.04 2.60
CA TYR A 128 18.20 0.19 2.62
C TYR A 128 18.27 0.80 4.03
N ALA A 129 17.15 0.82 4.75
CA ALA A 129 17.10 1.31 6.13
C ALA A 129 17.98 0.48 7.07
N GLY A 130 17.93 -0.85 6.95
CA GLY A 130 18.77 -1.76 7.72
C GLY A 130 20.27 -1.60 7.43
N ILE A 131 20.63 -1.49 6.16
CA ILE A 131 22.04 -1.24 5.76
C ILE A 131 22.52 0.11 6.28
N HIS A 132 21.67 1.12 6.24
CA HIS A 132 22.03 2.46 6.70
C HIS A 132 22.16 2.54 8.24
N ALA A 133 21.31 1.84 8.98
CA ALA A 133 21.32 1.84 10.44
C ALA A 133 22.49 1.01 11.02
N ARG A 134 22.72 -0.19 10.48
CA ARG A 134 23.73 -1.16 11.00
C ARG A 134 25.07 -1.10 10.29
N GLY A 135 25.16 -0.39 9.15
CA GLY A 135 26.30 -0.46 8.23
C GLY A 135 26.30 -1.78 7.44
N GLY A 136 26.98 -1.80 6.26
CA GLY A 136 26.95 -2.96 5.37
C GLY A 136 27.47 -4.26 6.01
N VAL A 137 28.55 -4.20 6.78
CA VAL A 137 29.11 -5.37 7.48
C VAL A 137 28.21 -5.79 8.66
N GLY A 138 27.63 -4.82 9.39
CA GLY A 138 26.70 -5.08 10.49
C GLY A 138 25.42 -5.77 9.99
N PHE A 139 24.91 -5.32 8.87
CA PHE A 139 23.74 -5.93 8.22
C PHE A 139 24.00 -7.38 7.80
N LEU A 140 25.16 -7.68 7.15
CA LEU A 140 25.52 -9.06 6.80
C LEU A 140 25.69 -9.95 8.04
N LYS A 141 26.24 -9.40 9.13
CA LYS A 141 26.32 -10.13 10.39
C LYS A 141 24.95 -10.37 11.02
N SER A 142 24.02 -9.43 10.90
CA SER A 142 22.65 -9.60 11.42
C SER A 142 21.89 -10.71 10.69
N LEU A 143 22.12 -10.91 9.40
CA LEU A 143 21.57 -12.06 8.66
C LEU A 143 22.07 -13.41 9.17
N ALA A 144 23.27 -13.46 9.78
CA ALA A 144 23.84 -14.68 10.38
C ALA A 144 23.62 -14.76 11.90
N ALA A 145 22.95 -13.78 12.51
CA ALA A 145 22.68 -13.78 13.95
C ALA A 145 21.40 -14.57 14.28
N PRO A 146 21.26 -15.17 15.48
CA PRO A 146 22.28 -15.33 16.52
C PRO A 146 23.31 -16.43 16.21
N THR A 147 23.02 -17.32 15.27
CA THR A 147 23.91 -18.42 14.87
C THR A 147 24.01 -18.53 13.35
N PRO A 148 25.20 -18.92 12.78
CA PRO A 148 25.35 -19.05 11.33
C PRO A 148 24.37 -20.03 10.67
N ILE A 149 23.81 -20.98 11.43
CA ILE A 149 22.82 -21.95 10.95
C ILE A 149 21.49 -21.25 10.60
N MET A 150 21.19 -20.09 11.20
CA MET A 150 20.00 -19.31 10.92
C MET A 150 20.11 -18.41 9.69
N ALA A 151 21.30 -18.24 9.14
CA ALA A 151 21.51 -17.38 7.97
C ALA A 151 20.61 -17.75 6.77
N PRO A 152 20.43 -19.03 6.38
CA PRO A 152 19.51 -19.37 5.28
C PRO A 152 18.07 -18.99 5.56
N MET A 153 17.64 -19.08 6.82
CA MET A 153 16.28 -18.74 7.25
C MET A 153 16.04 -17.23 7.19
N ASN A 154 16.99 -16.44 7.68
CA ASN A 154 16.91 -14.98 7.62
C ASN A 154 16.94 -14.45 6.18
N VAL A 155 17.76 -15.05 5.30
CA VAL A 155 17.77 -14.72 3.85
C VAL A 155 16.44 -15.09 3.19
N LEU A 156 15.85 -16.24 3.55
CA LEU A 156 14.54 -16.64 3.04
C LEU A 156 13.46 -15.63 3.50
N GLU A 157 13.55 -15.12 4.71
CA GLU A 157 12.61 -14.15 5.26
C GLU A 157 12.62 -12.83 4.47
N VAL A 158 13.79 -12.34 4.02
CA VAL A 158 13.91 -11.19 3.11
C VAL A 158 13.08 -11.38 1.84
N ALA A 159 13.01 -12.60 1.30
CA ALA A 159 12.19 -12.91 0.11
C ALA A 159 10.70 -13.13 0.44
N ILE A 160 10.38 -13.66 1.62
CA ILE A 160 9.01 -13.92 2.05
C ILE A 160 8.28 -12.62 2.38
N ARG A 161 8.94 -11.64 2.99
CA ARG A 161 8.34 -10.34 3.37
C ARG A 161 7.65 -9.65 2.19
N PRO A 162 8.30 -9.37 1.05
CA PRO A 162 7.66 -8.72 -0.09
C PRO A 162 6.58 -9.60 -0.72
N THR A 163 6.78 -10.91 -0.79
CA THR A 163 5.80 -11.85 -1.32
C THR A 163 4.53 -11.84 -0.49
N SER A 164 4.66 -11.83 0.84
CA SER A 164 3.52 -11.77 1.77
C SER A 164 2.76 -10.44 1.64
N LEU A 165 3.47 -9.30 1.54
CA LEU A 165 2.85 -7.98 1.35
C LEU A 165 2.11 -7.89 0.01
N CYS A 166 2.73 -8.36 -1.07
CA CYS A 166 2.13 -8.40 -2.41
C CYS A 166 0.86 -9.26 -2.44
N MET A 167 0.97 -10.51 -1.96
CA MET A 167 -0.14 -11.47 -1.97
C MET A 167 -1.28 -11.03 -1.07
N ARG A 168 -1.01 -10.35 0.02
CA ARG A 168 -2.04 -9.83 0.92
C ARG A 168 -2.83 -8.72 0.24
N LEU A 169 -2.15 -7.76 -0.39
CA LEU A 169 -2.79 -6.63 -1.07
C LEU A 169 -3.62 -7.14 -2.28
N PHE A 170 -3.02 -7.96 -3.12
CA PHE A 170 -3.68 -8.56 -4.28
C PHE A 170 -4.82 -9.53 -3.88
N GLY A 171 -4.55 -10.39 -2.90
CA GLY A 171 -5.49 -11.44 -2.48
C GLY A 171 -6.77 -10.90 -1.86
N ASN A 172 -6.70 -9.80 -1.09
CA ASN A 172 -7.89 -9.16 -0.53
C ASN A 172 -8.78 -8.59 -1.63
N VAL A 173 -8.21 -7.87 -2.59
CA VAL A 173 -8.96 -7.29 -3.71
C VAL A 173 -9.56 -8.38 -4.60
N LEU A 174 -8.81 -9.43 -4.90
CA LEU A 174 -9.30 -10.58 -5.67
C LEU A 174 -10.39 -11.35 -4.91
N GLY A 175 -10.19 -11.56 -3.60
CA GLY A 175 -11.17 -12.23 -2.72
C GLY A 175 -12.49 -11.47 -2.65
N ALA A 176 -12.44 -10.16 -2.44
CA ALA A 176 -13.59 -9.29 -2.46
C ALA A 176 -14.36 -9.39 -3.78
N PHE A 177 -13.66 -9.36 -4.92
CA PHE A 177 -14.24 -9.52 -6.24
C PHE A 177 -14.96 -10.86 -6.39
N VAL A 178 -14.32 -11.99 -6.06
CA VAL A 178 -14.92 -13.33 -6.16
C VAL A 178 -16.18 -13.44 -5.31
N ILE A 179 -16.15 -12.93 -4.07
CA ILE A 179 -17.31 -12.93 -3.18
C ILE A 179 -18.44 -12.08 -3.78
N MET A 180 -18.11 -10.90 -4.32
CA MET A 180 -19.10 -10.03 -4.94
C MET A 180 -19.79 -10.67 -6.14
N GLU A 181 -19.05 -11.36 -7.02
CA GLU A 181 -19.62 -12.09 -8.16
C GLU A 181 -20.53 -13.24 -7.70
N LEU A 182 -20.14 -13.97 -6.65
CA LEU A 182 -20.99 -15.03 -6.07
C LEU A 182 -22.28 -14.44 -5.47
N ILE A 183 -22.20 -13.31 -4.78
CA ILE A 183 -23.40 -12.65 -4.20
C ILE A 183 -24.34 -12.17 -5.31
N LYS A 184 -23.82 -11.58 -6.38
CA LYS A 184 -24.61 -11.14 -7.54
C LYS A 184 -25.40 -12.28 -8.20
N LEU A 185 -24.86 -13.51 -8.21
CA LEU A 185 -25.54 -14.68 -8.73
C LEU A 185 -26.75 -15.09 -7.88
N VAL A 186 -26.74 -14.82 -6.57
CA VAL A 186 -27.80 -15.22 -5.63
C VAL A 186 -28.83 -14.11 -5.45
N VAL A 187 -28.38 -12.87 -5.24
CA VAL A 187 -29.25 -11.69 -5.00
C VAL A 187 -28.68 -10.50 -5.78
N PRO A 188 -29.22 -10.16 -6.95
CA PRO A 188 -28.53 -9.32 -7.92
C PRO A 188 -28.49 -7.82 -7.61
N VAL A 189 -29.31 -7.27 -6.69
CA VAL A 189 -29.46 -5.80 -6.59
C VAL A 189 -29.13 -5.21 -5.22
N PHE A 190 -29.73 -5.68 -4.15
CA PHE A 190 -29.66 -4.97 -2.86
C PHE A 190 -28.46 -5.39 -2.00
N VAL A 191 -28.21 -6.68 -1.94
CA VAL A 191 -27.14 -7.25 -1.12
C VAL A 191 -25.75 -6.89 -1.65
N PRO A 192 -25.46 -6.95 -2.97
CA PRO A 192 -24.17 -6.54 -3.51
C PRO A 192 -23.79 -5.08 -3.19
N ALA A 193 -24.76 -4.16 -3.16
CA ALA A 193 -24.47 -2.74 -2.88
C ALA A 193 -23.97 -2.51 -1.45
N ILE A 194 -24.52 -3.24 -0.46
CA ILE A 194 -24.06 -3.17 0.93
C ILE A 194 -22.67 -3.78 1.08
N PHE A 195 -22.45 -4.94 0.45
CA PHE A 195 -21.15 -5.62 0.50
C PHE A 195 -20.05 -4.88 -0.28
N SER A 196 -20.39 -4.21 -1.40
CA SER A 196 -19.47 -3.34 -2.12
C SER A 196 -18.96 -2.21 -1.22
N LEU A 197 -19.88 -1.53 -0.52
CA LEU A 197 -19.46 -0.49 0.41
C LEU A 197 -18.55 -1.03 1.54
N TYR A 198 -18.82 -2.23 2.02
CA TYR A 198 -17.97 -2.88 3.03
C TYR A 198 -16.58 -3.20 2.47
N PHE A 199 -16.48 -3.87 1.32
CA PHE A 199 -15.21 -4.27 0.74
C PHE A 199 -14.40 -3.09 0.21
N ASP A 200 -15.04 -2.15 -0.49
CA ASP A 200 -14.33 -1.03 -1.10
C ASP A 200 -13.89 0.02 -0.08
N LEU A 201 -14.71 0.28 0.96
CA LEU A 201 -14.39 1.28 1.97
C LEU A 201 -13.65 0.69 3.16
N PHE A 202 -14.25 -0.29 3.84
CA PHE A 202 -13.76 -0.76 5.13
C PHE A 202 -12.53 -1.68 4.97
N ASP A 203 -12.63 -2.68 4.11
CA ASP A 203 -11.51 -3.59 3.82
C ASP A 203 -10.34 -2.82 3.16
N GLY A 204 -10.63 -1.90 2.23
CA GLY A 204 -9.62 -1.05 1.60
C GLY A 204 -8.84 -0.19 2.58
N LEU A 205 -9.50 0.38 3.60
CA LEU A 205 -8.84 1.15 4.66
C LEU A 205 -8.00 0.27 5.59
N ILE A 206 -8.56 -0.88 6.03
CA ILE A 206 -7.84 -1.84 6.85
C ILE A 206 -6.60 -2.34 6.11
N GLN A 207 -6.72 -2.68 4.85
CA GLN A 207 -5.62 -3.16 4.03
C GLN A 207 -4.51 -2.12 3.89
N THR A 208 -4.86 -0.85 3.71
CA THR A 208 -3.90 0.26 3.69
C THR A 208 -3.15 0.34 5.01
N TYR A 209 -3.86 0.32 6.12
CA TYR A 209 -3.28 0.33 7.46
C TYR A 209 -2.33 -0.84 7.67
N VAL A 210 -2.78 -2.07 7.39
CA VAL A 210 -1.99 -3.29 7.59
C VAL A 210 -0.72 -3.30 6.74
N PHE A 211 -0.80 -2.88 5.46
CA PHE A 211 0.36 -2.81 4.59
C PHE A 211 1.45 -1.90 5.16
N VAL A 212 1.07 -0.69 5.54
CA VAL A 212 2.02 0.32 6.02
C VAL A 212 2.53 -0.01 7.42
N PHE A 213 1.66 -0.55 8.28
CA PHE A 213 2.03 -1.03 9.62
C PHE A 213 3.08 -2.14 9.55
N LEU A 214 2.87 -3.15 8.72
CA LEU A 214 3.84 -4.24 8.55
C LEU A 214 5.15 -3.76 7.91
N THR A 215 5.08 -2.87 6.93
CA THR A 215 6.28 -2.25 6.35
C THR A 215 7.08 -1.51 7.42
N SER A 216 6.41 -0.76 8.30
CA SER A 216 7.06 -0.06 9.42
C SER A 216 7.65 -1.03 10.44
N LEU A 217 6.93 -2.11 10.76
CA LEU A 217 7.40 -3.14 11.69
C LEU A 217 8.66 -3.85 11.16
N PHE A 218 8.63 -4.28 9.89
CA PHE A 218 9.79 -4.90 9.25
C PHE A 218 10.99 -3.96 9.16
N MET A 219 10.73 -2.68 8.92
CA MET A 219 11.77 -1.66 8.90
C MET A 219 12.41 -1.49 10.28
N LYS A 220 11.62 -1.39 11.35
CA LYS A 220 12.11 -1.30 12.74
C LYS A 220 12.98 -2.51 13.10
N GLU A 221 12.49 -3.71 12.84
CA GLU A 221 13.20 -4.96 13.07
C GLU A 221 14.55 -5.00 12.32
N THR A 222 14.56 -4.62 11.04
CA THR A 222 15.77 -4.62 10.21
C THR A 222 16.77 -3.56 10.65
N MET A 223 16.34 -2.41 11.18
CA MET A 223 17.20 -1.39 11.77
C MET A 223 17.82 -1.83 13.11
N GLY A 224 17.16 -2.75 13.83
CA GLY A 224 17.71 -3.30 15.07
C GLY A 224 17.42 -2.45 16.31
N ASP A 225 16.45 -1.57 16.26
CA ASP A 225 15.90 -0.86 17.41
C ASP A 225 15.00 -1.83 18.23
N GLU A 226 15.57 -2.94 18.68
CA GLU A 226 14.96 -3.74 19.74
C GLU A 226 15.42 -3.15 21.09
N GLU A 227 14.46 -2.64 21.85
CA GLU A 227 14.67 -2.36 23.28
C GLU A 227 14.87 -3.65 24.09
#